data_e3555e498395a1a0defdf892a888b290
#
_entry.id   e3555e498395a1a0defdf892a888b290
#
_cell.length_a   1.000
_cell.length_b   1.000
_cell.length_c   1.000
_cell.angle_alpha   90.00
_cell.angle_beta   90.00
_cell.angle_gamma   90.00
#
_symmetry.space_group_name_H-M   'P 1'
#
loop_
_entity.id
_entity.type
_entity.pdbx_description
1 polymer ?
#
loop_
_entity_poly.entity_id
_entity_poly.type
_entity_poly.pdbx_seq_one_letter_code
_entity_poly.pdbx_strand_id
1 'polypeptide(L)'
;IYFKVTVSTVTKEEISADIDFWFDQLKEKEEGLNADYLSIETYRANKKKEISQICQSTVFAGVDISISSGTEHFSLKDEDQLNLFGKQAQLTAGIKKLEYHEDGNPCRYYSAEDMQKIINGAMEFKSYHTTYANSLNMWIKGCSKASEIAKIEYGAPIPEEYQSEVLKDYLAEMAADKEVK
;
A
#
# COMPACT_ATOMS: atom_id res chain seq x y z
N ILE A 1 -28.61 22.96 -5.52
CA ILE A 1 -29.84 22.17 -5.35
C ILE A 1 -29.99 21.98 -3.85
N TYR A 2 -31.03 22.62 -3.26
CA TYR A 2 -31.33 22.48 -1.82
C TYR A 2 -32.32 21.35 -1.68
N PHE A 3 -31.96 20.26 -1.00
CA PHE A 3 -32.91 19.24 -0.60
C PHE A 3 -33.60 19.68 0.67
N LYS A 4 -34.93 19.87 0.61
CA LYS A 4 -35.76 20.12 1.76
C LYS A 4 -36.01 18.76 2.44
N VAL A 5 -35.17 18.40 3.41
CA VAL A 5 -35.51 17.29 4.31
C VAL A 5 -36.68 17.77 5.17
N THR A 6 -37.89 17.28 4.93
CA THR A 6 -39.04 17.57 5.77
C THR A 6 -38.92 16.73 7.04
N VAL A 7 -38.38 17.31 8.10
CA VAL A 7 -38.44 16.75 9.48
C VAL A 7 -39.86 16.98 10.05
N SER A 8 -40.86 16.60 9.28
CA SER A 8 -42.26 16.92 9.63
C SER A 8 -42.95 15.95 10.60
N THR A 9 -42.18 15.00 11.16
CA THR A 9 -42.78 13.95 12.02
C THR A 9 -42.11 13.81 13.39
N VAL A 10 -41.16 14.69 13.76
CA VAL A 10 -40.49 14.59 15.06
C VAL A 10 -40.74 15.84 15.87
N THR A 11 -41.29 15.68 17.06
CA THR A 11 -41.57 16.76 17.99
C THR A 11 -40.29 17.23 18.70
N LYS A 12 -40.32 18.46 19.23
CA LYS A 12 -39.18 19.03 19.97
C LYS A 12 -38.85 18.23 21.23
N GLU A 13 -39.88 17.62 21.82
CA GLU A 13 -39.82 16.79 23.02
C GLU A 13 -39.13 15.44 22.73
N GLU A 14 -39.43 14.84 21.59
CA GLU A 14 -38.80 13.59 21.14
C GLU A 14 -37.30 13.79 20.82
N ILE A 15 -36.97 14.92 20.21
CA ILE A 15 -35.56 15.29 19.98
C ILE A 15 -34.81 15.52 21.30
N SER A 16 -35.48 16.15 22.28
CA SER A 16 -34.89 16.45 23.59
C SER A 16 -34.72 15.20 24.47
N ALA A 17 -35.62 14.22 24.29
CA ALA A 17 -35.63 13.00 25.09
C ALA A 17 -34.56 11.98 24.62
N ASP A 18 -34.14 12.06 23.35
CA ASP A 18 -33.15 11.09 22.78
C ASP A 18 -32.26 11.74 21.73
N ILE A 19 -31.59 12.83 22.16
CA ILE A 19 -30.73 13.64 21.28
C ILE A 19 -29.61 12.82 20.68
N ASP A 20 -29.05 11.86 21.44
CA ASP A 20 -27.95 11.02 21.01
C ASP A 20 -28.41 10.04 19.93
N PHE A 21 -29.59 9.43 20.11
CA PHE A 21 -30.21 8.57 19.09
C PHE A 21 -30.43 9.31 17.78
N TRP A 22 -31.00 10.52 17.85
CA TRP A 22 -31.25 11.33 16.66
C TRP A 22 -29.96 11.83 16.01
N PHE A 23 -28.94 12.11 16.81
CA PHE A 23 -27.62 12.51 16.31
C PHE A 23 -26.95 11.36 15.54
N ASP A 24 -27.04 10.13 16.07
CA ASP A 24 -26.53 8.94 15.39
C ASP A 24 -27.33 8.61 14.12
N GLN A 25 -28.66 8.75 14.16
CA GLN A 25 -29.50 8.60 12.97
C GLN A 25 -29.24 9.66 11.89
N LEU A 26 -28.98 10.90 12.30
CA LEU A 26 -28.59 11.97 11.37
C LEU A 26 -27.20 11.72 10.80
N LYS A 27 -26.28 11.24 11.61
CA LYS A 27 -24.93 10.87 11.18
C LYS A 27 -24.95 9.69 10.20
N GLU A 28 -25.73 8.64 10.51
CA GLU A 28 -25.93 7.52 9.57
C GLU A 28 -26.61 7.97 8.27
N LYS A 29 -27.59 8.89 8.34
CA LYS A 29 -28.22 9.47 7.14
C LYS A 29 -27.27 10.38 6.38
N GLU A 30 -26.43 11.17 7.05
CA GLU A 30 -25.45 12.04 6.41
C GLU A 30 -24.34 11.21 5.77
N GLU A 31 -23.88 10.16 6.44
CA GLU A 31 -22.94 9.18 5.89
C GLU A 31 -23.58 8.42 4.71
N GLY A 32 -24.86 8.05 4.81
CA GLY A 32 -25.65 7.45 3.72
C GLY A 32 -25.85 8.40 2.54
N LEU A 33 -26.17 9.66 2.80
CA LEU A 33 -26.35 10.69 1.76
C LEU A 33 -25.02 11.02 1.06
N ASN A 34 -23.91 11.04 1.80
CA ASN A 34 -22.59 11.19 1.21
C ASN A 34 -22.16 9.95 0.42
N ALA A 35 -22.59 8.77 0.83
CA ALA A 35 -22.39 7.53 0.09
C ALA A 35 -23.22 7.47 -1.21
N ASP A 36 -24.44 8.02 -1.20
CA ASP A 36 -25.30 8.10 -2.38
C ASP A 36 -24.83 9.15 -3.40
N TYR A 37 -24.06 10.17 -2.98
CA TYR A 37 -23.54 11.21 -3.87
C TYR A 37 -22.38 10.74 -4.78
N LEU A 38 -21.61 9.78 -4.31
CA LEU A 38 -20.57 9.14 -5.11
C LEU A 38 -20.99 7.69 -5.34
N SER A 39 -21.12 7.28 -6.58
CA SER A 39 -21.35 5.88 -6.88
C SER A 39 -20.26 5.01 -6.21
N ILE A 40 -20.61 3.79 -5.83
CA ILE A 40 -19.62 2.84 -5.27
C ILE A 40 -18.38 2.70 -6.18
N GLU A 41 -18.55 2.87 -7.48
CA GLU A 41 -17.45 2.85 -8.45
C GLU A 41 -16.49 4.02 -8.26
N THR A 42 -17.02 5.20 -7.91
CA THR A 42 -16.19 6.36 -7.59
C THR A 42 -15.40 6.14 -6.29
N TYR A 43 -16.01 5.55 -5.26
CA TYR A 43 -15.31 5.14 -4.03
C TYR A 43 -14.20 4.13 -4.32
N ARG A 44 -14.50 3.10 -5.13
CA ARG A 44 -13.50 2.11 -5.55
C ARG A 44 -12.33 2.76 -6.31
N ALA A 45 -12.63 3.64 -7.26
CA ALA A 45 -11.61 4.33 -8.05
C ALA A 45 -10.71 5.21 -7.19
N ASN A 46 -11.30 5.99 -6.28
CA ASN A 46 -10.56 6.88 -5.37
C ASN A 46 -9.67 6.07 -4.42
N LYS A 47 -10.22 5.01 -3.80
CA LYS A 47 -9.45 4.16 -2.89
C LYS A 47 -8.31 3.42 -3.60
N LYS A 48 -8.53 2.89 -4.79
CA LYS A 48 -7.46 2.28 -5.61
C LYS A 48 -6.36 3.27 -5.96
N LYS A 49 -6.72 4.52 -6.27
CA LYS A 49 -5.75 5.59 -6.52
C LYS A 49 -4.92 5.89 -5.26
N GLU A 50 -5.57 5.99 -4.10
CA GLU A 50 -4.92 6.17 -2.80
C GLU A 50 -3.92 5.03 -2.53
N ILE A 51 -4.36 3.77 -2.62
CA ILE A 51 -3.52 2.58 -2.43
C ILE A 51 -2.33 2.58 -3.41
N SER A 52 -2.56 2.92 -4.67
CA SER A 52 -1.50 3.00 -5.68
C SER A 52 -0.47 4.07 -5.35
N GLN A 53 -0.90 5.24 -4.88
CA GLN A 53 -0.01 6.34 -4.48
C GLN A 53 0.83 5.96 -3.26
N ILE A 54 0.22 5.31 -2.26
CA ILE A 54 0.94 4.86 -1.06
C ILE A 54 1.94 3.75 -1.44
N CYS A 55 1.54 2.78 -2.26
CA CYS A 55 2.44 1.74 -2.76
C CYS A 55 3.64 2.35 -3.49
N GLN A 56 3.40 3.28 -4.41
CA GLN A 56 4.46 3.96 -5.14
C GLN A 56 5.39 4.72 -4.21
N SER A 57 4.85 5.51 -3.28
CA SER A 57 5.68 6.26 -2.33
C SER A 57 6.48 5.35 -1.41
N THR A 58 5.91 4.21 -0.98
CA THR A 58 6.62 3.21 -0.18
C THR A 58 7.78 2.59 -0.96
N VAL A 59 7.54 2.19 -2.20
CA VAL A 59 8.60 1.64 -3.07
C VAL A 59 9.68 2.71 -3.32
N PHE A 60 9.29 3.94 -3.62
CA PHE A 60 10.24 5.03 -3.90
C PHE A 60 11.07 5.43 -2.69
N ALA A 61 10.50 5.30 -1.48
CA ALA A 61 11.26 5.51 -0.26
C ALA A 61 12.47 4.57 -0.14
N GLY A 62 12.39 3.39 -0.75
CA GLY A 62 13.51 2.45 -0.80
C GLY A 62 13.52 1.44 0.33
N VAL A 63 14.64 0.72 0.43
CA VAL A 63 14.81 -0.42 1.33
C VAL A 63 16.22 -0.48 1.89
N ASP A 64 16.33 -0.92 3.14
CA ASP A 64 17.59 -1.23 3.81
C ASP A 64 18.06 -2.64 3.44
N ILE A 65 19.28 -2.77 2.92
CA ILE A 65 19.84 -4.05 2.46
C ILE A 65 21.15 -4.32 3.18
N SER A 66 21.27 -5.50 3.77
CA SER A 66 22.49 -5.96 4.42
C SER A 66 23.48 -6.54 3.40
N ILE A 67 24.64 -5.94 3.30
CA ILE A 67 25.75 -6.32 2.43
C ILE A 67 27.03 -6.52 3.26
N SER A 68 28.15 -6.78 2.61
CA SER A 68 29.42 -7.06 3.31
C SER A 68 29.95 -5.90 4.16
N SER A 69 29.62 -4.64 3.80
CA SER A 69 30.00 -3.43 4.53
C SER A 69 29.07 -3.02 5.67
N GLY A 70 27.90 -3.65 5.79
CA GLY A 70 26.85 -3.32 6.74
C GLY A 70 25.50 -3.21 6.08
N THR A 71 24.55 -2.54 6.74
CA THR A 71 23.21 -2.26 6.19
C THR A 71 23.23 -0.88 5.56
N GLU A 72 22.83 -0.80 4.31
CA GLU A 72 22.80 0.41 3.50
C GLU A 72 21.40 0.64 2.93
N HIS A 73 21.01 1.91 2.79
CA HIS A 73 19.71 2.30 2.26
C HIS A 73 19.77 2.64 0.77
N PHE A 74 18.83 2.09 0.00
CA PHE A 74 18.72 2.32 -1.44
C PHE A 74 17.31 2.75 -1.80
N SER A 75 17.15 4.00 -2.28
CA SER A 75 15.90 4.45 -2.88
C SER A 75 15.59 3.66 -4.17
N LEU A 76 14.30 3.55 -4.48
CA LEU A 76 13.84 2.79 -5.64
C LEU A 76 12.89 3.64 -6.51
N LYS A 77 13.29 4.89 -6.79
CA LYS A 77 12.63 5.71 -7.80
C LYS A 77 12.81 5.06 -9.18
N ASP A 78 12.05 5.48 -10.14
CA ASP A 78 12.06 4.87 -11.48
C ASP A 78 13.46 4.81 -12.10
N GLU A 79 14.26 5.88 -11.93
CA GLU A 79 15.64 5.93 -12.40
C GLU A 79 16.55 4.92 -11.68
N ASP A 80 16.38 4.76 -10.35
CA ASP A 80 17.15 3.81 -9.55
C ASP A 80 16.84 2.37 -9.96
N GLN A 81 15.56 2.06 -10.18
CA GLN A 81 15.14 0.76 -10.69
C GLN A 81 15.74 0.44 -12.06
N LEU A 82 15.76 1.43 -12.96
CA LEU A 82 16.36 1.29 -14.28
C LEU A 82 17.90 1.07 -14.18
N ASN A 83 18.56 1.80 -13.28
CA ASN A 83 19.99 1.64 -13.01
C ASN A 83 20.30 0.24 -12.47
N LEU A 84 19.52 -0.26 -11.51
CA LEU A 84 19.67 -1.61 -10.97
C LEU A 84 19.47 -2.69 -12.04
N PHE A 85 18.50 -2.50 -12.95
CA PHE A 85 18.32 -3.38 -14.11
C PHE A 85 19.57 -3.38 -15.02
N GLY A 86 20.18 -2.20 -15.25
CA GLY A 86 21.44 -2.09 -15.97
C GLY A 86 22.59 -2.82 -15.26
N LYS A 87 22.65 -2.75 -13.91
CA LYS A 87 23.66 -3.48 -13.12
C LYS A 87 23.46 -4.99 -13.18
N GLN A 88 22.20 -5.46 -13.19
CA GLN A 88 21.91 -6.89 -13.40
C GLN A 88 22.45 -7.39 -14.75
N ALA A 89 22.27 -6.61 -15.81
CA ALA A 89 22.82 -6.96 -17.12
C ALA A 89 24.36 -7.04 -17.12
N GLN A 90 25.02 -6.10 -16.44
CA GLN A 90 26.47 -6.11 -16.27
C GLN A 90 26.98 -7.33 -15.47
N LEU A 91 26.27 -7.71 -14.39
CA LEU A 91 26.57 -8.93 -13.63
C LEU A 91 26.44 -10.18 -14.49
N THR A 92 25.37 -10.26 -15.28
CA THR A 92 25.15 -11.38 -16.22
C THR A 92 26.25 -11.46 -17.28
N ALA A 93 26.81 -10.32 -17.71
CA ALA A 93 27.97 -10.25 -18.60
C ALA A 93 29.29 -10.59 -17.90
N GLY A 94 29.29 -10.91 -16.61
CA GLY A 94 30.45 -11.35 -15.85
C GLY A 94 31.30 -10.23 -15.23
N ILE A 95 30.80 -8.98 -15.21
CA ILE A 95 31.46 -7.86 -14.52
C ILE A 95 31.49 -8.15 -13.01
N LYS A 96 32.68 -8.01 -12.39
CA LYS A 96 32.93 -8.37 -11.00
C LYS A 96 32.93 -7.18 -10.04
N LYS A 97 32.94 -5.97 -10.55
CA LYS A 97 33.04 -4.74 -9.76
C LYS A 97 32.19 -3.68 -10.44
N LEU A 98 31.15 -3.22 -9.75
CA LEU A 98 30.16 -2.33 -10.31
C LEU A 98 30.08 -1.05 -9.47
N GLU A 99 30.05 0.09 -10.13
CA GLU A 99 29.81 1.37 -9.48
C GLU A 99 28.33 1.54 -9.13
N TYR A 100 28.08 1.96 -7.90
CA TYR A 100 26.75 2.35 -7.42
C TYR A 100 26.90 3.22 -6.16
N HIS A 101 25.79 3.69 -5.59
CA HIS A 101 25.80 4.47 -4.36
C HIS A 101 24.64 4.13 -3.45
N GLU A 102 24.87 4.17 -2.17
CA GLU A 102 23.89 4.29 -1.12
C GLU A 102 23.30 5.70 -1.12
N ASP A 103 22.07 5.89 -0.69
CA ASP A 103 21.42 7.19 -0.63
C ASP A 103 22.22 8.18 0.22
N GLY A 104 22.46 9.36 -0.35
CA GLY A 104 23.20 10.42 0.31
C GLY A 104 24.73 10.25 0.33
N ASN A 105 25.26 9.15 -0.20
CA ASN A 105 26.68 8.87 -0.26
C ASN A 105 27.27 8.97 -1.68
N PRO A 106 28.60 9.23 -1.79
CA PRO A 106 29.28 9.22 -3.08
C PRO A 106 29.23 7.83 -3.74
N CYS A 107 29.21 7.83 -5.07
CA CYS A 107 29.32 6.60 -5.86
C CYS A 107 30.62 5.85 -5.51
N ARG A 108 30.52 4.54 -5.29
CA ARG A 108 31.61 3.64 -4.99
C ARG A 108 31.47 2.31 -5.74
N TYR A 109 32.48 1.50 -5.64
CA TYR A 109 32.46 0.16 -6.23
C TYR A 109 31.94 -0.87 -5.22
N TYR A 110 30.98 -1.67 -5.67
CA TYR A 110 30.49 -2.86 -4.99
C TYR A 110 31.04 -4.12 -5.66
N SER A 111 31.21 -5.17 -4.87
CA SER A 111 31.49 -6.50 -5.39
C SER A 111 30.32 -7.05 -6.19
N ALA A 112 30.53 -8.01 -7.06
CA ALA A 112 29.43 -8.69 -7.77
C ALA A 112 28.44 -9.33 -6.80
N GLU A 113 28.92 -9.87 -5.67
CA GLU A 113 28.09 -10.47 -4.64
C GLU A 113 27.20 -9.44 -3.94
N ASP A 114 27.79 -8.31 -3.49
CA ASP A 114 27.01 -7.25 -2.82
C ASP A 114 26.02 -6.61 -3.78
N MET A 115 26.42 -6.36 -5.04
CA MET A 115 25.52 -5.82 -6.05
C MET A 115 24.35 -6.77 -6.32
N GLN A 116 24.58 -8.08 -6.33
CA GLN A 116 23.50 -9.05 -6.49
C GLN A 116 22.54 -9.03 -5.28
N LYS A 117 23.05 -8.86 -4.05
CA LYS A 117 22.22 -8.70 -2.85
C LYS A 117 21.35 -7.44 -2.94
N ILE A 118 21.96 -6.31 -3.38
CA ILE A 118 21.23 -5.04 -3.57
C ILE A 118 20.09 -5.23 -4.58
N ILE A 119 20.38 -5.81 -5.74
CA ILE A 119 19.39 -6.03 -6.78
C ILE A 119 18.27 -6.96 -6.29
N ASN A 120 18.61 -8.08 -5.66
CA ASN A 120 17.64 -9.04 -5.17
C ASN A 120 16.73 -8.42 -4.11
N GLY A 121 17.29 -7.76 -3.09
CA GLY A 121 16.51 -7.12 -2.03
C GLY A 121 15.62 -6.00 -2.56
N ALA A 122 16.11 -5.19 -3.50
CA ALA A 122 15.32 -4.16 -4.15
C ALA A 122 14.14 -4.73 -4.95
N MET A 123 14.39 -5.80 -5.72
CA MET A 123 13.36 -6.47 -6.52
C MET A 123 12.32 -7.16 -5.65
N GLU A 124 12.74 -7.85 -4.60
CA GLU A 124 11.87 -8.51 -3.64
C GLU A 124 10.97 -7.50 -2.93
N PHE A 125 11.53 -6.41 -2.40
CA PHE A 125 10.78 -5.33 -1.76
C PHE A 125 9.72 -4.74 -2.69
N LYS A 126 10.09 -4.39 -3.92
CA LYS A 126 9.16 -3.87 -4.93
C LYS A 126 8.07 -4.88 -5.24
N SER A 127 8.43 -6.14 -5.48
CA SER A 127 7.50 -7.21 -5.84
C SER A 127 6.50 -7.48 -4.74
N TYR A 128 6.94 -7.52 -3.47
CA TYR A 128 6.06 -7.65 -2.32
C TYR A 128 5.02 -6.52 -2.28
N HIS A 129 5.46 -5.25 -2.29
CA HIS A 129 4.55 -4.11 -2.19
C HIS A 129 3.57 -4.02 -3.37
N THR A 130 4.00 -4.37 -4.58
CA THR A 130 3.15 -4.43 -5.76
C THR A 130 2.09 -5.54 -5.64
N THR A 131 2.50 -6.73 -5.19
CA THR A 131 1.61 -7.87 -4.97
C THR A 131 0.60 -7.57 -3.86
N TYR A 132 1.06 -6.96 -2.77
CA TYR A 132 0.22 -6.53 -1.66
C TYR A 132 -0.83 -5.49 -2.09
N ALA A 133 -0.42 -4.45 -2.81
CA ALA A 133 -1.32 -3.44 -3.34
C ALA A 133 -2.35 -4.03 -4.32
N ASN A 134 -1.95 -5.01 -5.13
CA ASN A 134 -2.86 -5.71 -6.02
C ASN A 134 -3.93 -6.49 -5.22
N SER A 135 -3.56 -7.17 -4.16
CA SER A 135 -4.49 -7.88 -3.28
C SER A 135 -5.45 -6.92 -2.55
N LEU A 136 -4.98 -5.75 -2.10
CA LEU A 136 -5.86 -4.67 -1.60
C LEU A 136 -6.86 -4.22 -2.67
N ASN A 137 -6.43 -4.08 -3.91
CA ASN A 137 -7.31 -3.71 -5.03
C ASN A 137 -8.37 -4.79 -5.32
N MET A 138 -8.05 -6.07 -5.13
CA MET A 138 -9.02 -7.17 -5.22
C MET A 138 -10.03 -7.11 -4.08
N TRP A 139 -9.58 -6.82 -2.85
CA TRP A 139 -10.47 -6.61 -1.70
C TRP A 139 -11.43 -5.43 -1.93
N ILE A 140 -10.91 -4.26 -2.34
CA ILE A 140 -11.72 -3.09 -2.71
C ILE A 140 -12.77 -3.45 -3.77
N LYS A 141 -12.41 -4.25 -4.77
CA LYS A 141 -13.33 -4.72 -5.81
C LYS A 141 -14.44 -5.62 -5.25
N GLY A 142 -14.11 -6.45 -4.27
CA GLY A 142 -15.05 -7.39 -3.63
C GLY A 142 -16.06 -6.73 -2.69
N CYS A 143 -15.77 -5.52 -2.15
CA CYS A 143 -16.69 -4.81 -1.26
C CYS A 143 -17.96 -4.40 -1.98
N SER A 144 -19.11 -4.53 -1.30
CA SER A 144 -20.43 -4.14 -1.80
C SER A 144 -20.92 -2.79 -1.29
N LYS A 145 -20.23 -2.22 -0.28
CA LYS A 145 -20.59 -0.95 0.36
C LYS A 145 -19.42 0.02 0.40
N ALA A 146 -19.70 1.31 0.22
CA ALA A 146 -18.71 2.37 0.34
C ALA A 146 -18.05 2.42 1.73
N SER A 147 -18.82 2.14 2.80
CA SER A 147 -18.32 2.09 4.17
C SER A 147 -17.33 0.95 4.43
N GLU A 148 -17.39 -0.15 3.67
CA GLU A 148 -16.41 -1.24 3.71
C GLU A 148 -15.12 -0.79 3.03
N ILE A 149 -15.24 -0.16 1.85
CA ILE A 149 -14.11 0.36 1.09
C ILE A 149 -13.33 1.42 1.88
N ALA A 150 -14.05 2.31 2.58
CA ALA A 150 -13.45 3.39 3.37
C ALA A 150 -12.53 2.89 4.49
N LYS A 151 -12.77 1.68 5.03
CA LYS A 151 -11.99 1.07 6.11
C LYS A 151 -10.73 0.36 5.63
N ILE A 152 -10.55 0.19 4.32
CA ILE A 152 -9.37 -0.47 3.77
C ILE A 152 -8.22 0.52 3.76
N GLU A 153 -7.15 0.19 4.48
CA GLU A 153 -5.94 1.00 4.58
C GLU A 153 -4.72 0.23 4.08
N TYR A 154 -3.71 0.94 3.60
CA TYR A 154 -2.43 0.33 3.27
C TYR A 154 -1.74 -0.13 4.56
N GLY A 155 -1.32 -1.40 4.61
CA GLY A 155 -0.78 -2.04 5.82
C GLY A 155 -1.79 -2.92 6.56
N ALA A 156 -3.08 -2.88 6.21
CA ALA A 156 -4.09 -3.72 6.83
C ALA A 156 -3.88 -5.21 6.48
N PRO A 157 -4.16 -6.14 7.41
CA PRO A 157 -4.14 -7.57 7.11
C PRO A 157 -5.22 -7.88 6.05
N ILE A 158 -4.80 -8.45 4.93
CA ILE A 158 -5.70 -8.79 3.82
C ILE A 158 -6.46 -10.07 4.15
N PRO A 159 -7.81 -10.08 4.02
CA PRO A 159 -8.60 -11.30 4.18
C PRO A 159 -8.13 -12.41 3.22
N GLU A 160 -8.18 -13.66 3.67
CA GLU A 160 -7.58 -14.79 2.97
C GLU A 160 -8.12 -14.98 1.54
N GLU A 161 -9.41 -14.70 1.33
CA GLU A 161 -10.08 -14.77 0.03
C GLU A 161 -9.55 -13.77 -1.01
N TYR A 162 -8.83 -12.73 -0.57
CA TYR A 162 -8.21 -11.71 -1.44
C TYR A 162 -6.68 -11.85 -1.53
N GLN A 163 -6.10 -12.81 -0.82
CA GLN A 163 -4.67 -13.11 -0.91
C GLN A 163 -4.39 -13.96 -2.15
N SER A 164 -3.52 -13.46 -3.02
CA SER A 164 -2.97 -14.28 -4.10
C SER A 164 -2.04 -15.37 -3.54
N GLU A 165 -1.80 -16.42 -4.29
CA GLU A 165 -0.80 -17.45 -3.97
C GLU A 165 0.55 -16.82 -3.64
N VAL A 166 1.01 -15.90 -4.49
CA VAL A 166 2.29 -15.19 -4.31
C VAL A 166 2.31 -14.36 -3.02
N LEU A 167 1.20 -13.70 -2.64
CA LEU A 167 1.14 -12.97 -1.38
C LEU A 167 1.21 -13.90 -0.17
N LYS A 168 0.56 -15.07 -0.23
CA LYS A 168 0.64 -16.08 0.84
C LYS A 168 2.07 -16.56 1.05
N ASP A 169 2.83 -16.75 -0.03
CA ASP A 169 4.23 -17.15 0.05
C ASP A 169 5.07 -16.05 0.74
N TYR A 170 4.94 -14.79 0.33
CA TYR A 170 5.62 -13.66 0.99
C TYR A 170 5.27 -13.56 2.48
N LEU A 171 4.00 -13.71 2.83
CA LEU A 171 3.56 -13.64 4.23
C LEU A 171 4.11 -14.80 5.06
N ALA A 172 4.22 -15.99 4.49
CA ALA A 172 4.81 -17.16 5.14
C ALA A 172 6.32 -16.98 5.37
N GLU A 173 7.07 -16.47 4.39
CA GLU A 173 8.49 -16.14 4.52
C GLU A 173 8.72 -15.10 5.61
N MET A 174 7.95 -14.00 5.61
CA MET A 174 8.05 -12.95 6.62
C MET A 174 7.68 -13.44 8.04
N ALA A 175 6.81 -14.43 8.16
CA ALA A 175 6.48 -15.04 9.45
C ALA A 175 7.64 -15.91 9.96
N ALA A 176 8.25 -16.71 9.08
CA ALA A 176 9.40 -17.56 9.41
C ALA A 176 10.61 -16.74 9.89
N ASP A 177 10.89 -15.60 9.24
CA ASP A 177 11.99 -14.70 9.61
C ASP A 177 11.82 -14.04 11.00
N LYS A 178 10.58 -13.88 11.45
CA LYS A 178 10.27 -13.35 12.80
C LYS A 178 10.46 -14.38 13.91
N GLU A 179 10.33 -15.67 13.62
CA GLU A 179 10.53 -16.74 14.60
C GLU A 179 12.01 -17.07 14.84
N VAL A 180 12.90 -16.64 13.94
CA VAL A 180 14.36 -16.90 14.01
C VAL A 180 15.12 -15.78 14.73
N LYS A 181 14.50 -14.65 15.02
CA LYS A 181 15.08 -13.50 15.76
C LYS A 181 14.61 -13.46 17.21
#